data_47907d4e2518b29809d54d7053188af0
#
_entry.id   47907d4e2518b29809d54d7053188af0
#
_cell.length_a   1.000
_cell.length_b   1.000
_cell.length_c   1.000
_cell.angle_alpha   90.00
_cell.angle_beta   90.00
_cell.angle_gamma   90.00
#
_symmetry.space_group_name_H-M   'P 1'
#
loop_
_entity.id
_entity.type
_entity.pdbx_description
1 polymer ?
#
loop_
_entity_poly.entity_id
_entity_poly.type
_entity_poly.pdbx_seq_one_letter_code
_entity_poly.pdbx_strand_id
1 'polypeptide(L)'
;MNAPSNTLNIYLNXIGNHDLLTKADEVELAEQIRLGKEASERMEAGEYRDLQELKRLERSTKKGLRAKERFXLSNLRLVVSVAKKYPVPGSLSLEDLIQEGNIGLEHAVEKXDGRKGFKXSTYGTFWIRQAXNRLIXQHSNLIRIPADTHSALRRXLREADVSSPELSQEMRRINALTRVASLDVPIDTDGGKDMHAVVPSLDPSPDDLVNEWHNQELVXRALNKMKPKVREMVRYRFGLDDGVXKTFREIGDLVGVSAESARRAVSKALASIAADKSLDPAS
;
A
#
# COMPACT_ATOMS: atom_id res chain seq x y z
N MET A 1 5.63 14.30 23.98
CA MET A 1 5.17 12.95 24.33
C MET A 1 3.68 13.01 24.66
N ASN A 2 2.83 12.39 23.84
CA ASN A 2 1.41 12.32 24.13
C ASN A 2 1.20 11.42 25.36
N ALA A 3 0.36 11.84 26.29
CA ALA A 3 -0.03 11.01 27.43
C ALA A 3 -0.65 9.70 26.91
N PRO A 4 -0.34 8.56 27.55
CA PRO A 4 -0.92 7.29 27.10
C PRO A 4 -2.45 7.37 27.18
N SER A 5 -3.11 6.79 26.20
CA SER A 5 -4.57 6.74 26.18
C SER A 5 -5.10 6.02 27.42
N ASN A 6 -6.31 6.35 27.84
CA ASN A 6 -6.95 5.68 28.97
C ASN A 6 -6.99 4.15 28.75
N THR A 7 -7.23 3.74 27.50
CA THR A 7 -7.25 2.33 27.09
C THR A 7 -5.89 1.65 27.29
N LEU A 8 -4.80 2.32 26.92
CA LEU A 8 -3.44 1.77 27.11
C LEU A 8 -3.12 1.60 28.61
N ASN A 9 -3.52 2.55 29.46
CA ASN A 9 -3.29 2.45 30.91
C ASN A 9 -4.04 1.25 31.50
N ILE A 10 -5.28 1.03 31.10
CA ILE A 10 -6.08 -0.13 31.53
C ILE A 10 -5.37 -1.43 31.11
N TYR A 11 -4.92 -1.49 29.86
CA TYR A 11 -4.17 -2.66 29.33
C TYR A 11 -2.89 -2.90 30.14
N LEU A 12 -2.10 -1.86 30.42
CA LEU A 12 -0.84 -1.99 31.19
C LEU A 12 -1.10 -2.49 32.60
N ASN A 13 -2.14 -2.05 33.27
CA ASN A 13 -2.57 -2.58 34.54
C ASN A 13 -2.96 -4.07 34.43
N UNK A 14 -3.49 -4.48 33.35
CA UNK A 14 -3.91 -5.65 33.17
C UNK A 14 -2.91 -6.56 33.13
N ILE A 15 -1.97 -6.32 32.31
CA ILE A 15 -0.83 -7.21 32.12
C ILE A 15 0.13 -7.26 33.31
N GLY A 16 0.12 -6.22 34.14
CA GLY A 16 0.94 -6.14 35.35
C GLY A 16 0.54 -7.15 36.44
N ASN A 17 -0.69 -7.66 36.41
CA ASN A 17 -1.22 -8.58 37.39
C ASN A 17 -0.79 -10.03 37.17
N HIS A 18 -0.12 -10.34 36.07
CA HIS A 18 0.34 -11.69 35.76
C HIS A 18 1.79 -11.87 36.21
N ASP A 19 2.03 -12.92 36.95
CA ASP A 19 3.37 -13.26 37.49
C ASP A 19 4.33 -13.61 36.33
N LEU A 20 5.60 -13.23 36.50
CA LEU A 20 6.65 -13.60 35.59
C LEU A 20 6.99 -15.09 35.74
N LEU A 21 7.26 -15.76 34.62
CA LEU A 21 7.59 -17.18 34.63
C LEU A 21 9.08 -17.39 34.95
N THR A 22 9.33 -18.41 35.76
CA THR A 22 10.69 -18.93 35.94
C THR A 22 11.05 -19.79 34.76
N LYS A 23 12.34 -20.12 34.60
CA LYS A 23 12.81 -21.03 33.54
C LYS A 23 12.14 -22.40 33.62
N ALA A 24 11.90 -22.90 34.86
CA ALA A 24 11.20 -24.16 35.07
C ALA A 24 9.75 -24.10 34.62
N ASP A 25 9.05 -22.99 34.92
CA ASP A 25 7.67 -22.77 34.45
C ASP A 25 7.60 -22.77 32.91
N GLU A 26 8.54 -22.07 32.26
CA GLU A 26 8.59 -22.01 30.77
C GLU A 26 8.72 -23.41 30.16
N VAL A 27 9.58 -24.27 30.74
CA VAL A 27 9.78 -25.64 30.25
C VAL A 27 8.51 -26.48 30.47
N GLU A 28 7.90 -26.39 31.69
CA GLU A 28 6.68 -27.13 31.98
C GLU A 28 5.52 -26.73 31.08
N LEU A 29 5.30 -25.42 30.93
CA LEU A 29 4.21 -24.91 30.06
C LEU A 29 4.43 -25.29 28.59
N ALA A 30 5.68 -25.18 28.09
CA ALA A 30 6.01 -25.58 26.71
C ALA A 30 5.69 -27.06 26.47
N GLU A 31 6.00 -27.93 27.43
CA GLU A 31 5.69 -29.36 27.31
C GLU A 31 4.18 -29.62 27.36
N GLN A 32 3.43 -28.91 28.20
CA GLN A 32 1.96 -29.01 28.25
C GLN A 32 1.34 -28.56 26.93
N ILE A 33 1.85 -27.48 26.30
CA ILE A 33 1.40 -26.99 25.00
C ILE A 33 1.67 -28.05 23.93
N ARG A 34 2.88 -28.62 23.91
CA ARG A 34 3.27 -29.66 22.93
C ARG A 34 2.35 -30.88 23.03
N LEU A 35 2.15 -31.39 24.24
CA LEU A 35 1.28 -32.57 24.50
C LEU A 35 -0.19 -32.27 24.15
N GLY A 36 -0.65 -31.04 24.42
CA GLY A 36 -1.99 -30.61 24.07
C GLY A 36 -2.21 -30.57 22.56
N LYS A 37 -1.21 -30.07 21.84
CA LYS A 37 -1.24 -30.03 20.36
C LYS A 37 -1.25 -31.44 19.76
N GLU A 38 -0.36 -32.32 20.23
CA GLU A 38 -0.29 -33.73 19.82
C GLU A 38 -1.62 -34.44 20.08
N ALA A 39 -2.23 -34.18 21.25
CA ALA A 39 -3.53 -34.74 21.60
C ALA A 39 -4.64 -34.25 20.64
N SER A 40 -4.64 -32.97 20.27
CA SER A 40 -5.60 -32.41 19.33
C SER A 40 -5.45 -33.04 17.95
N GLU A 41 -4.22 -33.15 17.45
CA GLU A 41 -3.91 -33.77 16.15
C GLU A 41 -4.38 -35.23 16.10
N ARG A 42 -4.15 -35.99 17.16
CA ARG A 42 -4.60 -37.40 17.28
C ARG A 42 -6.14 -37.50 17.29
N MET A 43 -6.81 -36.59 18.00
CA MET A 43 -8.29 -36.54 18.02
C MET A 43 -8.84 -36.22 16.63
N GLU A 44 -8.27 -35.25 15.94
CA GLU A 44 -8.70 -34.86 14.58
C GLU A 44 -8.47 -35.99 13.56
N ALA A 45 -7.41 -36.78 13.75
CA ALA A 45 -7.10 -37.94 12.92
C ALA A 45 -7.92 -39.21 13.29
N GLY A 46 -8.69 -39.14 14.38
CA GLY A 46 -9.46 -40.30 14.88
C GLY A 46 -8.58 -41.37 15.49
N GLU A 47 -7.37 -41.05 15.93
CA GLU A 47 -6.37 -41.99 16.48
C GLU A 47 -6.58 -42.25 17.97
N TYR A 48 -7.66 -42.88 18.33
CA TYR A 48 -7.95 -43.29 19.71
C TYR A 48 -8.72 -44.64 19.69
N ARG A 49 -8.47 -45.47 20.68
CA ARG A 49 -8.99 -46.86 20.77
C ARG A 49 -10.39 -46.95 21.37
N ASP A 50 -10.66 -46.07 22.35
CA ASP A 50 -11.90 -46.11 23.14
C ASP A 50 -12.25 -44.70 23.68
N LEU A 51 -13.44 -44.61 24.30
CA LEU A 51 -13.95 -43.39 24.88
C LEU A 51 -13.09 -42.86 26.06
N GLN A 52 -12.38 -43.76 26.77
CA GLN A 52 -11.50 -43.34 27.85
C GLN A 52 -10.26 -42.63 27.31
N GLU A 53 -9.68 -43.16 26.23
CA GLU A 53 -8.55 -42.51 25.57
C GLU A 53 -8.97 -41.15 24.98
N LEU A 54 -10.13 -41.08 24.34
CA LEU A 54 -10.68 -39.81 23.82
C LEU A 54 -10.79 -38.76 24.94
N LYS A 55 -11.36 -39.15 26.10
CA LYS A 55 -11.46 -38.23 27.25
C LYS A 55 -10.09 -37.78 27.80
N ARG A 56 -9.07 -38.67 27.74
CA ARG A 56 -7.69 -38.29 28.12
C ARG A 56 -7.12 -37.27 27.14
N LEU A 57 -7.31 -37.48 25.84
CA LEU A 57 -6.86 -36.55 24.80
C LEU A 57 -7.53 -35.17 24.97
N GLU A 58 -8.86 -35.15 25.19
CA GLU A 58 -9.61 -33.92 25.45
C GLU A 58 -9.04 -33.15 26.66
N ARG A 59 -8.73 -33.86 27.76
CA ARG A 59 -8.13 -33.23 28.96
C ARG A 59 -6.76 -32.65 28.66
N SER A 60 -5.93 -33.38 27.90
CA SER A 60 -4.60 -32.94 27.48
C SER A 60 -4.69 -31.69 26.60
N THR A 61 -5.61 -31.68 25.65
CA THR A 61 -5.87 -30.53 24.75
C THR A 61 -6.26 -29.30 25.59
N LYS A 62 -7.23 -29.45 26.51
CA LYS A 62 -7.65 -28.36 27.39
C LYS A 62 -6.52 -27.84 28.26
N LYS A 63 -5.68 -28.77 28.79
CA LYS A 63 -4.52 -28.40 29.61
C LYS A 63 -3.51 -27.61 28.78
N GLY A 64 -3.25 -28.05 27.55
CA GLY A 64 -2.36 -27.35 26.61
C GLY A 64 -2.82 -25.94 26.28
N LEU A 65 -4.13 -25.76 26.05
CA LEU A 65 -4.72 -24.44 25.77
C LEU A 65 -4.56 -23.49 26.96
N ARG A 66 -4.83 -23.96 28.18
CA ARG A 66 -4.63 -23.17 29.41
C ARG A 66 -3.15 -22.81 29.62
N ALA A 67 -2.26 -23.75 29.33
CA ALA A 67 -0.81 -23.49 29.39
C ALA A 67 -0.38 -22.43 28.40
N LYS A 68 -0.91 -22.48 27.15
CA LYS A 68 -0.64 -21.47 26.12
C LYS A 68 -1.13 -20.09 26.57
N GLU A 69 -2.34 -20.03 27.12
CA GLU A 69 -2.91 -18.77 27.66
C GLU A 69 -2.05 -18.20 28.76
N ARG A 70 -1.68 -18.98 29.78
CA ARG A 70 -0.78 -18.55 30.87
C ARG A 70 0.55 -18.06 30.34
N PHE A 71 1.13 -18.78 29.42
CA PHE A 71 2.40 -18.39 28.79
C PHE A 71 2.32 -17.03 28.06
N UNK A 72 1.32 -16.74 27.25
CA UNK A 72 1.09 -15.72 26.65
C UNK A 72 0.97 -14.68 27.47
N LEU A 73 0.05 -14.67 28.57
CA LEU A 73 -0.28 -13.60 29.53
C LEU A 73 0.95 -13.15 30.34
N SER A 74 1.74 -14.09 30.84
CA SER A 74 2.93 -13.80 31.64
C SER A 74 4.04 -13.09 30.85
N ASN A 75 3.97 -13.05 29.51
CA ASN A 75 4.99 -12.45 28.66
C ASN A 75 4.52 -11.20 27.90
N LEU A 76 3.29 -10.71 28.11
CA LEU A 76 2.78 -9.51 27.46
C LEU A 76 3.64 -8.26 27.78
N ARG A 77 4.21 -8.20 28.98
CA ARG A 77 5.12 -7.11 29.38
C ARG A 77 6.36 -7.04 28.48
N LEU A 78 6.85 -8.20 27.99
CA LEU A 78 7.95 -8.25 27.03
C LEU A 78 7.58 -7.55 25.73
N VAL A 79 6.36 -7.79 25.22
CA VAL A 79 5.86 -7.13 23.99
C VAL A 79 5.90 -5.61 24.15
N VAL A 80 5.35 -5.10 25.23
CA VAL A 80 5.34 -3.65 25.51
C VAL A 80 6.77 -3.09 25.57
N SER A 81 7.70 -3.80 26.21
CA SER A 81 9.10 -3.38 26.35
C SER A 81 9.82 -3.29 25.00
N VAL A 82 9.43 -4.15 24.05
CA VAL A 82 9.98 -4.15 22.68
C VAL A 82 9.30 -3.04 21.86
N ALA A 83 7.97 -2.96 21.90
CA ALA A 83 7.18 -1.99 21.12
C ALA A 83 7.58 -0.53 21.42
N LYS A 84 7.81 -0.20 22.68
CA LYS A 84 8.23 1.13 23.14
C LYS A 84 9.55 1.62 22.52
N LYS A 85 10.37 0.71 22.01
CA LYS A 85 11.66 1.06 21.37
C LYS A 85 11.53 1.40 19.89
N TYR A 86 10.35 1.22 19.32
CA TYR A 86 10.11 1.52 17.92
C TYR A 86 9.64 2.96 17.73
N PRO A 87 10.14 3.64 16.70
CA PRO A 87 9.51 4.91 16.29
C PRO A 87 8.12 4.59 15.74
N VAL A 88 7.10 5.26 16.25
CA VAL A 88 5.71 5.04 15.83
C VAL A 88 5.43 5.96 14.64
N PRO A 89 5.20 5.42 13.42
CA PRO A 89 4.83 6.26 12.27
C PRO A 89 3.49 6.96 12.53
N GLY A 90 3.27 8.12 11.90
CA GLY A 90 2.09 8.94 12.12
C GLY A 90 0.74 8.26 11.82
N SER A 91 0.76 7.22 10.99
CA SER A 91 -0.43 6.43 10.62
C SER A 91 -0.73 5.29 11.60
N LEU A 92 0.18 5.01 12.53
CA LEU A 92 0.06 3.92 13.51
C LEU A 92 0.11 4.47 14.93
N SER A 93 -0.42 3.69 15.89
CA SER A 93 -0.33 3.98 17.30
C SER A 93 0.59 2.98 18.01
N LEU A 94 1.00 3.28 19.26
CA LEU A 94 1.75 2.33 20.07
C LEU A 94 0.90 1.08 20.36
N GLU A 95 -0.41 1.26 20.51
CA GLU A 95 -1.36 0.18 20.70
C GLU A 95 -1.35 -0.80 19.51
N ASP A 96 -1.28 -0.29 18.27
CA ASP A 96 -1.20 -1.14 17.07
C ASP A 96 0.08 -1.99 17.09
N LEU A 97 1.21 -1.38 17.45
CA LEU A 97 2.49 -2.09 17.57
C LEU A 97 2.41 -3.17 18.66
N ILE A 98 1.77 -2.89 19.79
CA ILE A 98 1.59 -3.85 20.88
C ILE A 98 0.72 -5.02 20.41
N GLN A 99 -0.41 -4.76 19.72
CA GLN A 99 -1.30 -5.84 19.26
C GLN A 99 -0.60 -6.74 18.24
N GLU A 100 0.10 -6.15 17.26
CA GLU A 100 0.86 -6.96 16.29
C GLU A 100 2.01 -7.72 16.99
N GLY A 101 2.65 -7.10 17.97
CA GLY A 101 3.67 -7.74 18.81
C GLY A 101 3.11 -8.93 19.59
N ASN A 102 1.85 -8.84 20.06
CA ASN A 102 1.17 -9.94 20.75
C ASN A 102 0.96 -11.13 19.82
N ILE A 103 0.63 -10.88 18.52
CA ILE A 103 0.53 -11.93 17.49
C ILE A 103 1.90 -12.58 17.30
N GLY A 104 2.97 -11.79 17.25
CA GLY A 104 4.35 -12.30 17.20
C GLY A 104 4.71 -13.14 18.41
N LEU A 105 4.30 -12.74 19.60
CA LEU A 105 4.51 -13.49 20.84
C LEU A 105 3.75 -14.82 20.81
N GLU A 106 2.49 -14.83 20.36
CA GLU A 106 1.69 -16.05 20.24
C GLU A 106 2.39 -17.07 19.34
N HIS A 107 2.89 -16.60 18.21
CA HIS A 107 3.65 -17.44 17.27
C HIS A 107 4.94 -18.00 17.92
N ALA A 108 5.62 -17.19 18.73
CA ALA A 108 6.81 -17.63 19.48
C ALA A 108 6.46 -18.72 20.49
N VAL A 109 5.34 -18.58 21.21
CA VAL A 109 4.89 -19.56 22.21
C VAL A 109 4.52 -20.90 21.55
N GLU A 110 3.89 -20.87 20.40
CA GLU A 110 3.55 -22.08 19.63
C GLU A 110 4.78 -22.87 19.14
N LYS A 111 5.88 -22.18 18.93
CA LYS A 111 7.14 -22.75 18.41
C LYS A 111 8.21 -23.00 19.47
N UNK A 112 8.13 -22.53 20.76
CA UNK A 112 8.82 -22.67 21.66
C UNK A 112 9.02 -23.99 21.92
N ASP A 113 10.24 -24.59 21.87
CA ASP A 113 10.69 -25.90 22.32
C ASP A 113 11.48 -25.75 23.62
N GLY A 114 10.85 -26.03 24.71
CA GLY A 114 11.43 -25.92 26.06
C GLY A 114 12.69 -26.78 26.28
N ARG A 115 12.84 -27.83 25.47
CA ARG A 115 14.00 -28.75 25.57
C ARG A 115 15.30 -28.10 25.09
N LYS A 116 15.24 -27.04 24.30
CA LYS A 116 16.42 -26.33 23.78
C LYS A 116 17.10 -25.43 24.81
N GLY A 117 16.50 -25.20 25.96
CA GLY A 117 17.12 -24.50 27.10
C GLY A 117 17.17 -22.98 26.99
N PHE A 118 16.61 -22.37 25.94
CA PHE A 118 16.57 -20.93 25.79
C PHE A 118 15.32 -20.34 26.45
N LYS A 119 15.45 -19.12 26.96
CA LYS A 119 14.28 -18.39 27.51
C LYS A 119 13.40 -17.85 26.39
N UNK A 120 12.06 -17.64 26.60
CA UNK A 120 11.23 -17.16 25.85
C UNK A 120 11.53 -15.97 25.42
N SER A 121 12.07 -15.12 26.40
CA SER A 121 12.42 -13.73 26.08
C SER A 121 13.44 -13.59 24.94
N THR A 122 14.43 -14.47 24.87
CA THR A 122 15.41 -14.45 23.77
C THR A 122 14.78 -14.79 22.41
N TYR A 123 14.01 -15.84 22.35
CA TYR A 123 13.36 -16.33 21.15
C TYR A 123 12.16 -15.44 20.75
N GLY A 124 11.32 -15.10 21.71
CA GLY A 124 10.11 -14.28 21.52
C GLY A 124 10.42 -12.88 21.01
N THR A 125 11.49 -12.26 21.50
CA THR A 125 11.90 -10.93 21.02
C THR A 125 12.10 -10.90 19.51
N PHE A 126 12.65 -11.97 18.92
CA PHE A 126 12.81 -12.08 17.47
C PHE A 126 11.47 -12.04 16.74
N TRP A 127 10.50 -12.84 17.17
CA TRP A 127 9.17 -12.91 16.53
C TRP A 127 8.37 -11.63 16.72
N ILE A 128 8.45 -11.02 17.93
CA ILE A 128 7.83 -9.73 18.21
C ILE A 128 8.39 -8.67 17.25
N ARG A 129 9.71 -8.59 17.11
CA ARG A 129 10.36 -7.66 16.18
C ARG A 129 9.96 -7.91 14.74
N GLN A 130 9.88 -9.15 14.33
CA GLN A 130 9.48 -9.53 12.97
C GLN A 130 8.05 -9.05 12.70
N ALA A 131 7.16 -9.26 13.63
CA ALA A 131 5.80 -8.77 13.53
C ALA A 131 5.72 -7.24 13.49
N UNK A 132 6.39 -6.54 14.31
CA UNK A 132 6.38 -5.31 14.30
C UNK A 132 6.80 -4.74 13.14
N ASN A 133 8.00 -5.18 12.53
CA ASN A 133 8.54 -4.70 11.27
C ASN A 133 7.58 -4.92 10.09
N ARG A 134 6.91 -6.05 10.08
CA ARG A 134 5.90 -6.37 9.06
C ARG A 134 4.75 -5.36 9.07
N LEU A 135 4.22 -5.03 10.23
CA LEU A 135 3.15 -4.04 10.38
C LEU A 135 3.60 -2.68 9.81
N ILE A 136 4.78 -2.24 10.22
CA ILE A 136 5.34 -0.97 9.73
C ILE A 136 5.50 -0.97 8.20
N UNK A 137 5.81 -2.01 7.78
CA UNK A 137 5.96 -2.15 6.61
C UNK A 137 4.89 -2.04 5.86
N GLN A 138 3.86 -2.56 6.14
CA GLN A 138 2.58 -2.62 5.40
C GLN A 138 1.69 -1.39 5.60
N HIS A 139 1.76 -0.75 6.75
CA HIS A 139 0.76 0.24 7.18
C HIS A 139 1.32 1.61 7.60
N SER A 140 2.64 1.85 7.50
CA SER A 140 3.21 3.14 7.91
C SER A 140 2.86 4.30 6.96
N ASN A 141 2.49 3.99 5.73
CA ASN A 141 2.20 4.99 4.71
C ASN A 141 0.70 5.06 4.44
N LEU A 142 0.18 6.27 4.26
CA LEU A 142 -1.22 6.50 3.92
C LEU A 142 -1.56 5.86 2.57
N ILE A 143 -0.67 6.03 1.58
CA ILE A 143 -0.75 5.31 0.30
C ILE A 143 0.01 4.00 0.46
N ARG A 144 -0.69 2.88 0.37
CA ARG A 144 -0.11 1.55 0.57
C ARG A 144 0.95 1.24 -0.50
N ILE A 145 2.14 0.89 -0.04
CA ILE A 145 3.26 0.47 -0.89
C ILE A 145 3.55 -1.01 -0.55
N PRO A 146 3.72 -1.89 -1.55
CA PRO A 146 4.08 -3.28 -1.28
C PRO A 146 5.34 -3.40 -0.43
N ALA A 147 5.39 -4.41 0.46
CA ALA A 147 6.46 -4.58 1.45
C ALA A 147 7.85 -4.69 0.80
N ASP A 148 7.96 -5.39 -0.33
CA ASP A 148 9.23 -5.55 -1.05
C ASP A 148 9.73 -4.21 -1.59
N THR A 149 8.82 -3.42 -2.18
CA THR A 149 9.10 -2.09 -2.72
C THR A 149 9.51 -1.13 -1.59
N HIS A 150 8.78 -1.18 -0.45
CA HIS A 150 9.10 -0.37 0.74
C HIS A 150 10.47 -0.72 1.30
N SER A 151 10.79 -2.01 1.37
CA SER A 151 12.10 -2.50 1.85
C SER A 151 13.24 -2.07 0.91
N ALA A 152 13.02 -2.14 -0.40
CA ALA A 152 13.96 -1.68 -1.42
C ALA A 152 14.19 -0.16 -1.32
N LEU A 153 13.12 0.61 -1.14
CA LEU A 153 13.21 2.07 -0.95
C LEU A 153 14.02 2.41 0.32
N ARG A 154 13.75 1.76 1.44
CA ARG A 154 14.47 1.99 2.70
C ARG A 154 15.96 1.65 2.59
N ARG A 155 16.31 0.64 1.84
CA ARG A 155 17.71 0.29 1.53
C ARG A 155 18.40 1.40 0.75
N UNK A 156 17.66 1.83 -0.13
CA UNK A 156 18.03 2.70 -0.87
C UNK A 156 18.29 3.87 -0.27
N LEU A 157 17.55 4.40 0.47
CA LEU A 157 17.70 5.64 1.23
C LEU A 157 18.88 5.58 2.23
N ARG A 158 19.08 4.46 2.90
CA ARG A 158 20.22 4.28 3.81
C ARG A 158 21.56 4.31 3.08
N GLU A 159 21.63 3.73 1.90
CA GLU A 159 22.84 3.71 1.07
C GLU A 159 23.12 5.10 0.49
N ALA A 160 22.09 5.86 0.17
CA ALA A 160 22.21 7.24 -0.34
C ALA A 160 22.84 8.18 0.70
N ASP A 161 22.52 8.02 1.97
CA ASP A 161 23.11 8.83 3.05
C ASP A 161 24.63 8.59 3.20
N VAL A 162 25.12 7.41 2.78
CA VAL A 162 26.54 7.02 2.97
C VAL A 162 27.41 7.40 1.77
N SER A 163 26.88 7.37 0.54
CA SER A 163 27.68 7.54 -0.68
C SER A 163 27.00 8.32 -1.81
N SER A 164 25.93 9.02 -1.51
CA SER A 164 25.17 9.85 -2.46
C SER A 164 24.85 9.19 -3.81
N PRO A 165 24.42 7.94 -3.87
CA PRO A 165 23.89 7.42 -5.14
C PRO A 165 22.57 8.15 -5.44
N GLU A 166 22.42 8.69 -6.62
CA GLU A 166 21.18 9.30 -7.05
C GLU A 166 20.06 8.24 -7.11
N LEU A 167 19.00 8.48 -6.38
CA LEU A 167 17.80 7.65 -6.48
C LEU A 167 17.30 7.62 -7.92
N SER A 168 16.97 6.45 -8.43
CA SER A 168 16.34 6.32 -9.75
C SER A 168 15.03 7.12 -9.78
N GLN A 169 14.60 7.52 -10.97
CA GLN A 169 13.35 8.27 -11.16
C GLN A 169 12.15 7.54 -10.53
N GLU A 170 12.11 6.23 -10.70
CA GLU A 170 11.06 5.38 -10.09
C GLU A 170 11.09 5.44 -8.57
N MET A 171 12.28 5.31 -7.95
CA MET A 171 12.41 5.37 -6.49
C MET A 171 12.08 6.76 -5.94
N ARG A 172 12.35 7.85 -6.68
CA ARG A 172 11.94 9.20 -6.30
C ARG A 172 10.41 9.33 -6.28
N ARG A 173 9.71 8.78 -7.30
CA ARG A 173 8.24 8.75 -7.35
C ARG A 173 7.67 7.98 -6.16
N ILE A 174 8.20 6.78 -5.88
CA ILE A 174 7.76 5.96 -4.74
C ILE A 174 8.01 6.70 -3.41
N ASN A 175 9.17 7.34 -3.26
CA ASN A 175 9.49 8.11 -2.06
C ASN A 175 8.51 9.28 -1.85
N ALA A 176 8.09 9.94 -2.94
CA ALA A 176 7.10 11.01 -2.87
C ALA A 176 5.76 10.52 -2.30
N LEU A 177 5.36 9.27 -2.61
CA LEU A 177 4.13 8.66 -2.09
C LEU A 177 4.18 8.40 -0.57
N THR A 178 5.38 8.36 0.03
CA THR A 178 5.53 8.21 1.48
C THR A 178 5.36 9.53 2.25
N ARG A 179 5.37 10.67 1.54
CA ARG A 179 5.36 12.01 2.13
C ARG A 179 4.08 12.77 1.80
N VAL A 180 2.95 12.20 2.19
CA VAL A 180 1.63 12.83 1.98
C VAL A 180 1.43 13.92 3.03
N ALA A 181 1.06 15.13 2.59
CA ALA A 181 0.72 16.25 3.46
C ALA A 181 -0.81 16.37 3.58
N SER A 182 -1.27 16.87 4.71
CA SER A 182 -2.70 17.16 4.91
C SER A 182 -3.07 18.47 4.19
N LEU A 183 -4.22 18.49 3.55
CA LEU A 183 -4.80 19.72 2.99
C LEU A 183 -5.40 20.65 4.05
N ASP A 184 -5.61 20.14 5.28
CA ASP A 184 -6.16 20.92 6.40
C ASP A 184 -5.08 21.68 7.17
N VAL A 185 -3.82 21.60 6.74
CA VAL A 185 -2.73 22.35 7.39
C VAL A 185 -2.95 23.87 7.15
N PRO A 186 -3.01 24.68 8.20
CA PRO A 186 -3.11 26.13 8.02
C PRO A 186 -1.81 26.68 7.40
N ILE A 187 -1.95 27.53 6.41
CA ILE A 187 -0.83 28.19 5.71
C ILE A 187 -0.47 29.48 6.44
N ASP A 188 -1.45 30.08 7.07
CA ASP A 188 -1.33 31.41 7.69
C ASP A 188 -1.33 31.29 9.22
N THR A 189 -0.52 32.10 9.88
CA THR A 189 -0.46 32.17 11.35
C THR A 189 -1.77 32.64 11.98
N ASP A 190 -2.57 33.38 11.23
CA ASP A 190 -3.86 33.89 11.68
C ASP A 190 -5.02 32.91 11.46
N GLY A 191 -4.75 31.70 10.91
CA GLY A 191 -5.73 30.62 10.75
C GLY A 191 -6.84 30.88 9.72
N GLY A 192 -6.63 31.85 8.83
CA GLY A 192 -7.66 32.22 7.85
C GLY A 192 -7.69 31.39 6.58
N LYS A 193 -6.60 30.69 6.26
CA LYS A 193 -6.49 29.88 5.04
C LYS A 193 -5.75 28.56 5.32
N ASP A 194 -6.26 27.49 4.77
CA ASP A 194 -5.63 26.18 4.80
C ASP A 194 -5.06 25.83 3.40
N MET A 195 -4.41 24.66 3.30
CA MET A 195 -3.82 24.18 2.04
C MET A 195 -4.87 24.01 0.94
N HIS A 196 -6.13 23.71 1.28
CA HIS A 196 -7.25 23.62 0.31
C HIS A 196 -7.40 24.90 -0.52
N ALA A 197 -7.15 26.06 0.07
CA ALA A 197 -7.35 27.36 -0.61
C ALA A 197 -6.33 27.65 -1.70
N VAL A 198 -5.19 26.92 -1.72
CA VAL A 198 -4.08 27.19 -2.64
C VAL A 198 -3.91 26.10 -3.70
N VAL A 199 -4.39 24.88 -3.45
CA VAL A 199 -4.26 23.78 -4.41
C VAL A 199 -5.31 23.98 -5.51
N PRO A 200 -4.90 24.21 -6.79
CA PRO A 200 -5.86 24.40 -7.87
C PRO A 200 -6.58 23.10 -8.25
N SER A 201 -7.81 23.22 -8.71
CA SER A 201 -8.52 22.10 -9.33
C SER A 201 -7.83 21.70 -10.64
N LEU A 202 -7.88 20.40 -10.95
CA LEU A 202 -7.45 19.86 -12.25
C LEU A 202 -8.60 19.83 -13.26
N ASP A 203 -9.82 20.15 -12.84
CA ASP A 203 -10.97 20.22 -13.74
C ASP A 203 -10.82 21.43 -14.67
N PRO A 204 -11.20 21.29 -15.96
CA PRO A 204 -11.14 22.41 -16.90
C PRO A 204 -12.04 23.56 -16.43
N SER A 205 -11.57 24.77 -16.56
CA SER A 205 -12.36 25.97 -16.24
C SER A 205 -13.52 26.14 -17.24
N PRO A 206 -14.58 26.89 -16.91
CA PRO A 206 -15.61 27.22 -17.88
C PRO A 206 -15.04 27.84 -19.15
N ASP A 207 -14.03 28.67 -19.04
CA ASP A 207 -13.35 29.28 -20.21
C ASP A 207 -12.66 28.23 -21.07
N ASP A 208 -12.02 27.23 -20.46
CA ASP A 208 -11.39 26.12 -21.20
C ASP A 208 -12.43 25.31 -21.98
N LEU A 209 -13.59 25.05 -21.37
CA LEU A 209 -14.70 24.33 -22.01
C LEU A 209 -15.27 25.11 -23.22
N VAL A 210 -15.46 26.42 -23.07
CA VAL A 210 -15.91 27.28 -24.16
C VAL A 210 -14.89 27.30 -25.28
N ASN A 211 -13.60 27.44 -24.96
CA ASN A 211 -12.52 27.41 -25.95
C ASN A 211 -12.45 26.07 -26.68
N GLU A 212 -12.66 24.97 -25.97
CA GLU A 212 -12.70 23.65 -26.60
C GLU A 212 -13.87 23.52 -27.59
N TRP A 213 -15.07 23.97 -27.20
CA TRP A 213 -16.22 23.98 -28.10
C TRP A 213 -16.00 24.86 -29.34
N HIS A 214 -15.42 26.04 -29.14
CA HIS A 214 -15.10 26.95 -30.23
C HIS A 214 -14.09 26.29 -31.20
N ASN A 215 -13.04 25.67 -30.66
CA ASN A 215 -12.05 24.94 -31.47
C ASN A 215 -12.70 23.79 -32.26
N GLN A 216 -13.61 23.05 -31.64
CA GLN A 216 -14.35 21.97 -32.33
C GLN A 216 -15.20 22.53 -33.47
N GLU A 217 -15.84 23.67 -33.30
CA GLU A 217 -16.61 24.34 -34.33
C GLU A 217 -15.71 24.83 -35.47
N LEU A 218 -14.56 25.40 -35.19
CA LEU A 218 -13.57 25.77 -36.17
C LEU A 218 -13.10 24.57 -37.00
N VAL A 219 -12.82 23.49 -36.39
CA VAL A 219 -12.48 22.23 -37.10
C VAL A 219 -13.61 21.76 -38.01
N UNK A 220 -14.73 21.85 -37.55
CA UNK A 220 -15.71 21.54 -38.24
C UNK A 220 -15.85 22.30 -39.35
N ARG A 221 -15.83 23.64 -39.32
CA ARG A 221 -15.92 24.57 -40.45
C ARG A 221 -14.82 24.31 -41.51
N ALA A 222 -13.60 24.11 -41.03
CA ALA A 222 -12.44 23.79 -41.88
C ALA A 222 -12.65 22.51 -42.69
N LEU A 223 -13.13 21.45 -42.06
CA LEU A 223 -13.41 20.17 -42.75
C LEU A 223 -14.50 20.33 -43.82
N ASN A 224 -15.52 21.12 -43.53
CA ASN A 224 -16.64 21.33 -44.51
C ASN A 224 -16.22 22.08 -45.76
N LYS A 225 -15.15 22.89 -45.69
CA LYS A 225 -14.59 23.58 -46.85
C LYS A 225 -13.80 22.65 -47.78
N MET A 226 -13.44 21.44 -47.29
CA MET A 226 -12.65 20.47 -48.07
C MET A 226 -13.52 19.63 -49.00
N LYS A 227 -12.94 19.16 -50.11
CA LYS A 227 -13.57 18.15 -50.98
C LYS A 227 -13.77 16.84 -50.18
N PRO A 228 -14.88 16.10 -50.40
CA PRO A 228 -15.22 14.93 -49.59
C PRO A 228 -14.07 13.92 -49.42
N LYS A 229 -13.39 13.54 -50.49
CA LYS A 229 -12.25 12.59 -50.41
C LYS A 229 -11.09 13.11 -49.54
N VAL A 230 -10.77 14.42 -49.66
CA VAL A 230 -9.68 15.04 -48.90
C VAL A 230 -10.06 15.15 -47.44
N ARG A 231 -11.32 15.51 -47.15
CA ARG A 231 -11.88 15.55 -45.78
C ARG A 231 -11.72 14.20 -45.09
N GLU A 232 -12.05 13.12 -45.80
CA GLU A 232 -11.93 11.75 -45.30
C GLU A 232 -10.46 11.40 -44.99
N MET A 233 -9.52 11.75 -45.88
CA MET A 233 -8.08 11.54 -45.65
C MET A 233 -7.58 12.28 -44.40
N VAL A 234 -8.04 13.52 -44.22
CA VAL A 234 -7.69 14.33 -43.03
C VAL A 234 -8.27 13.70 -41.77
N ARG A 235 -9.55 13.26 -41.79
CA ARG A 235 -10.18 12.61 -40.66
C ARG A 235 -9.41 11.36 -40.24
N TYR A 236 -9.00 10.52 -41.16
CA TYR A 236 -8.19 9.32 -40.89
C TYR A 236 -6.80 9.67 -40.37
N ARG A 237 -6.16 10.70 -40.98
CA ARG A 237 -4.80 11.10 -40.57
C ARG A 237 -4.72 11.58 -39.13
N PHE A 238 -5.73 12.31 -38.66
CA PHE A 238 -5.78 12.89 -37.33
C PHE A 238 -6.65 12.11 -36.34
N GLY A 239 -7.22 10.99 -36.80
CA GLY A 239 -8.07 10.15 -35.94
C GLY A 239 -9.29 10.87 -35.41
N LEU A 240 -9.93 11.71 -36.21
CA LEU A 240 -11.04 12.55 -35.76
C LEU A 240 -12.32 11.76 -35.47
N ASP A 241 -12.39 10.51 -35.93
CA ASP A 241 -13.56 9.64 -35.74
C ASP A 241 -13.37 8.60 -34.61
N ASP A 242 -12.21 7.96 -34.61
CA ASP A 242 -11.93 6.81 -33.74
C ASP A 242 -10.76 7.06 -32.77
N GLY A 243 -10.16 8.24 -32.82
CA GLY A 243 -9.03 8.60 -31.99
C GLY A 243 -7.68 7.97 -32.43
N VAL A 244 -7.62 7.29 -33.60
CA VAL A 244 -6.43 6.55 -34.07
C VAL A 244 -5.81 7.12 -35.36
N UNK A 245 -4.80 7.81 -35.64
CA UNK A 245 -4.26 8.28 -36.57
C UNK A 245 -3.89 7.39 -37.41
N LYS A 246 -3.97 7.27 -38.48
CA LYS A 246 -3.61 6.34 -39.54
C LYS A 246 -2.42 6.85 -40.40
N THR A 247 -1.63 5.94 -40.88
CA THR A 247 -0.50 6.26 -41.78
C THR A 247 -0.99 6.60 -43.18
N PHE A 248 -0.18 7.32 -43.95
CA PHE A 248 -0.55 7.66 -45.35
C PHE A 248 -0.72 6.42 -46.22
N ARG A 249 -0.06 5.32 -45.91
CA ARG A 249 -0.22 4.04 -46.60
C ARG A 249 -1.62 3.46 -46.35
N GLU A 250 -2.00 3.37 -45.12
CA GLU A 250 -3.33 2.89 -44.71
C GLU A 250 -4.45 3.77 -45.26
N ILE A 251 -4.25 5.10 -45.25
CA ILE A 251 -5.20 6.06 -45.83
C ILE A 251 -5.32 5.83 -47.32
N GLY A 252 -4.18 5.61 -48.01
CA GLY A 252 -4.16 5.30 -49.44
C GLY A 252 -4.97 4.06 -49.76
N ASP A 253 -4.78 3.00 -48.99
CA ASP A 253 -5.51 1.74 -49.16
C ASP A 253 -7.01 1.92 -48.92
N LEU A 254 -7.42 2.72 -47.93
CA LEU A 254 -8.84 2.97 -47.60
C LEU A 254 -9.56 3.83 -48.64
N VAL A 255 -8.88 4.85 -49.19
CA VAL A 255 -9.50 5.83 -50.06
C VAL A 255 -9.24 5.53 -51.55
N GLY A 256 -8.43 4.51 -51.86
CA GLY A 256 -8.11 4.08 -53.21
C GLY A 256 -7.16 5.03 -53.97
N VAL A 257 -6.07 5.45 -53.25
CA VAL A 257 -5.03 6.33 -53.86
C VAL A 257 -3.65 5.89 -53.37
N SER A 258 -2.58 6.36 -54.03
CA SER A 258 -1.23 6.07 -53.53
C SER A 258 -0.94 6.84 -52.21
N ALA A 259 -0.07 6.30 -51.39
CA ALA A 259 0.36 6.95 -50.14
C ALA A 259 0.90 8.37 -50.34
N GLU A 260 1.64 8.57 -51.44
CA GLU A 260 2.21 9.87 -51.81
C GLU A 260 1.11 10.85 -52.23
N SER A 261 0.08 10.36 -52.97
CA SER A 261 -1.08 11.16 -53.35
C SER A 261 -1.88 11.60 -52.11
N ALA A 262 -2.08 10.69 -51.18
CA ALA A 262 -2.75 10.98 -49.88
C ALA A 262 -1.95 12.04 -49.10
N ARG A 263 -0.62 11.87 -49.00
CA ARG A 263 0.26 12.82 -48.31
C ARG A 263 0.16 14.23 -48.90
N ARG A 264 0.26 14.32 -50.24
CA ARG A 264 0.16 15.62 -50.96
C ARG A 264 -1.20 16.26 -50.79
N ALA A 265 -2.28 15.49 -50.87
CA ALA A 265 -3.65 16.00 -50.70
C ALA A 265 -3.87 16.58 -49.28
N VAL A 266 -3.44 15.85 -48.27
CA VAL A 266 -3.54 16.31 -46.85
C VAL A 266 -2.68 17.55 -46.62
N SER A 267 -1.41 17.55 -47.10
CA SER A 267 -0.51 18.69 -46.93
C SER A 267 -1.07 19.96 -47.60
N LYS A 268 -1.63 19.82 -48.82
CA LYS A 268 -2.25 20.92 -49.53
C LYS A 268 -3.48 21.46 -48.83
N ALA A 269 -4.30 20.56 -48.25
CA ALA A 269 -5.49 20.95 -47.50
C ALA A 269 -5.11 21.72 -46.24
N LEU A 270 -4.11 21.25 -45.50
CA LEU A 270 -3.62 21.93 -44.28
C LEU A 270 -3.05 23.32 -44.61
N ALA A 271 -2.29 23.45 -45.72
CA ALA A 271 -1.76 24.73 -46.18
C ALA A 271 -2.89 25.70 -46.55
N SER A 272 -3.96 25.20 -47.13
CA SER A 272 -5.14 26.01 -47.50
C SER A 272 -5.88 26.50 -46.22
N ILE A 273 -6.00 25.64 -45.20
CA ILE A 273 -6.60 26.03 -43.93
C ILE A 273 -5.73 27.11 -43.23
N ALA A 274 -4.42 26.89 -43.19
CA ALA A 274 -3.49 27.84 -42.57
C ALA A 274 -3.52 29.23 -43.23
N ALA A 275 -3.87 29.31 -44.48
CA ALA A 275 -3.99 30.57 -45.24
C ALA A 275 -5.38 31.21 -45.10
N ASP A 276 -6.36 30.53 -44.50
CA ASP A 276 -7.74 31.00 -44.43
C ASP A 276 -7.98 31.80 -43.13
N LYS A 277 -7.95 33.10 -43.25
CA LYS A 277 -8.17 34.03 -42.13
C LYS A 277 -9.53 33.89 -41.44
N SER A 278 -10.53 33.31 -42.09
CA SER A 278 -11.85 33.10 -41.48
C SER A 278 -11.87 31.97 -40.46
N LEU A 279 -10.77 31.25 -40.34
CA LEU A 279 -10.59 30.14 -39.38
C LEU A 279 -9.59 30.54 -38.26
N ASP A 280 -9.22 31.82 -38.17
CA ASP A 280 -8.35 32.31 -37.11
C ASP A 280 -9.15 32.33 -35.78
N PRO A 281 -8.67 31.66 -34.76
CA PRO A 281 -9.34 31.65 -33.45
C PRO A 281 -9.45 33.04 -32.79
N ALA A 282 -8.69 34.02 -33.26
CA ALA A 282 -8.71 35.40 -32.77
C ALA A 282 -9.64 36.35 -33.53
N SER A 283 -10.36 35.89 -34.58
CA SER A 283 -11.24 36.72 -35.42
C SER A 283 -12.71 36.69 -34.94
#